data_25f99cf2a585aea3e934c0e68d3b71f7
#
_entry.id   25f99cf2a585aea3e934c0e68d3b71f7
#
_cell.length_a   1.000
_cell.length_b   1.000
_cell.length_c   1.000
_cell.angle_alpha   90.00
_cell.angle_beta   90.00
_cell.angle_gamma   90.00
#
_symmetry.space_group_name_H-M   'P 1'
#
loop_
_entity.id
_entity.type
_entity.pdbx_description
1 polymer ?
#
loop_
_entity_poly.entity_id
_entity_poly.type
_entity_poly.pdbx_seq_one_letter_code
_entity_poly.pdbx_strand_id
1 'polypeptide(L)' 'MRKIFTSIDIGTDTIKIVCLEYFNHKYNCLARSIVPSQGVKQGLIIDATKVSSAIKKGIKEIESNLGTKITEVLAIVPS' A
#
# COMPACT_ATOMS: atom_id res chain seq x y z
N MET A 1 7.37 20.50 -8.99
CA MET A 1 6.33 20.24 -7.99
C MET A 1 6.50 18.84 -7.42
N ARG A 2 6.44 18.70 -6.11
CA ARG A 2 6.57 17.43 -5.41
C ARG A 2 5.20 16.80 -5.19
N LYS A 3 5.06 15.53 -5.56
CA LYS A 3 3.84 14.77 -5.28
C LYS A 3 4.18 13.53 -4.49
N ILE A 4 3.37 13.26 -3.48
CA ILE A 4 3.51 12.04 -2.67
C ILE A 4 2.22 11.24 -2.82
N PHE A 5 2.34 9.97 -3.14
CA PHE A 5 1.20 9.09 -3.31
C PHE A 5 1.52 7.67 -2.87
N THR A 6 0.48 6.91 -2.61
CA THR A 6 0.60 5.53 -2.13
C THR A 6 0.01 4.58 -3.15
N SER A 7 0.75 3.52 -3.45
CA SER A 7 0.32 2.44 -4.32
C SER A 7 0.14 1.17 -3.48
N ILE A 8 -0.94 0.44 -3.75
CA ILE A 8 -1.24 -0.80 -3.05
C ILE A 8 -1.40 -1.92 -4.08
N ASP A 9 -0.64 -2.99 -3.91
CA ASP A 9 -0.69 -4.18 -4.74
C ASP A 9 -1.21 -5.34 -3.88
N ILE A 10 -2.42 -5.81 -4.20
CA ILE A 10 -3.08 -6.88 -3.45
C ILE A 10 -2.81 -8.20 -4.14
N GLY A 11 -1.91 -8.99 -3.56
CA GLY A 11 -1.61 -10.33 -4.06
C GLY A 11 -2.25 -11.41 -3.22
N THR A 12 -2.19 -12.64 -3.69
CA THR A 12 -2.71 -13.81 -2.96
C THR A 12 -1.92 -14.07 -1.68
N ASP A 13 -0.61 -13.91 -1.74
CA ASP A 13 0.27 -14.22 -0.60
C ASP A 13 0.60 -12.99 0.23
N THR A 14 0.80 -11.85 -0.42
CA THR A 14 1.21 -10.62 0.24
C THR A 14 0.48 -9.41 -0.34
N ILE A 15 0.33 -8.39 0.49
CA ILE A 15 -0.10 -7.06 0.08
C ILE A 15 1.11 -6.16 0.20
N LYS A 16 1.47 -5.49 -0.89
CA LYS A 16 2.62 -4.58 -0.93
C LYS A 16 2.11 -3.15 -1.00
N ILE A 17 2.59 -2.32 -0.10
CA ILE A 17 2.21 -0.92 -0.01
C ILE A 17 3.46 -0.09 -0.16
N VAL A 18 3.47 0.83 -1.12
CA VAL A 18 4.64 1.66 -1.41
C VAL A 18 4.22 3.12 -1.40
N CYS A 19 4.93 3.92 -0.63
CA CYS A 19 4.77 5.37 -0.63
C CYS A 19 5.86 5.96 -1.52
N LEU A 20 5.44 6.64 -2.58
CA LEU A 20 6.33 7.19 -3.60
C LEU A 20 6.27 8.70 -3.60
N GLU A 21 7.40 9.29 -3.94
CA GLU A 21 7.51 10.71 -4.20
C GLU A 21 7.85 10.90 -5.68
N TYR A 22 7.12 11.77 -6.36
CA TYR A 22 7.48 12.22 -7.69
C TYR A 22 7.96 13.66 -7.60
N PHE A 23 9.20 13.88 -7.97
CA PHE A 23 9.82 15.21 -7.93
C PHE A 23 10.93 15.28 -8.96
N ASN A 24 10.96 16.37 -9.72
CA ASN A 24 12.00 16.63 -10.69
C ASN A 24 12.16 15.49 -11.70
N HIS A 25 11.05 14.99 -12.23
CA HIS A 25 10.98 13.90 -13.22
C HIS A 25 11.52 12.56 -12.72
N LYS A 26 11.59 12.38 -11.40
CA LYS A 26 12.07 11.14 -10.79
C LYS A 26 11.10 10.63 -9.76
N TYR A 27 11.05 9.30 -9.64
CA TYR A 27 10.29 8.63 -8.58
C TYR A 27 11.25 8.15 -7.50
N ASN A 28 10.93 8.45 -6.26
CA ASN A 28 11.66 7.96 -5.11
C ASN A 28 10.73 7.19 -4.20
N CYS A 29 11.17 6.03 -3.73
CA CYS A 29 10.43 5.27 -2.72
C CYS A 29 10.76 5.85 -1.35
N LEU A 30 9.76 6.42 -0.68
CA LEU A 30 9.93 6.98 0.65
C LEU A 30 9.82 5.93 1.75
N ALA A 31 8.89 5.00 1.57
CA ALA A 31 8.66 3.92 2.51
C ALA A 31 7.88 2.81 1.83
N ARG A 32 8.00 1.60 2.36
CA ARG A 32 7.23 0.46 1.86
C ARG A 32 6.89 -0.48 3.00
N SER A 33 5.81 -1.23 2.82
CA SER A 33 5.39 -2.26 3.74
C SER A 33 4.93 -3.47 2.95
N ILE A 34 5.25 -4.66 3.45
CA ILE A 34 4.76 -5.91 2.90
C ILE A 34 4.09 -6.64 4.05
N VAL A 35 2.79 -6.90 3.91
CA VAL A 35 2.03 -7.60 4.93
C VAL A 35 1.47 -8.90 4.36
N PRO A 36 1.29 -9.95 5.17
CA PRO A 36 0.64 -11.17 4.71
C PRO A 36 -0.76 -10.85 4.21
N SER A 37 -1.12 -11.42 3.07
CA SER A 37 -2.46 -11.25 2.52
C SER A 37 -3.44 -12.17 3.25
N GLN A 38 -4.59 -11.63 3.58
CA GLN A 38 -5.70 -12.39 4.14
C GLN A 38 -6.97 -11.99 3.40
N GLY A 39 -7.85 -12.95 3.16
CA GLY A 39 -9.10 -12.67 2.47
C GLY A 39 -8.97 -12.60 0.96
N VAL A 40 -7.84 -13.05 0.39
CA VAL A 40 -7.61 -13.11 -1.06
C VAL A 40 -7.27 -14.56 -1.44
N LYS A 41 -7.91 -15.06 -2.47
CA LYS A 41 -7.64 -16.40 -2.97
C LYS A 41 -7.67 -16.38 -4.49
N GLN A 42 -6.61 -16.89 -5.12
CA GLN A 42 -6.49 -16.95 -6.57
C GLN A 42 -6.78 -15.61 -7.26
N GLY A 43 -6.25 -14.53 -6.67
CA GLY A 43 -6.43 -13.19 -7.23
C GLY A 43 -7.80 -12.56 -6.97
N LEU A 44 -8.68 -13.24 -6.23
CA LEU A 44 -10.01 -12.73 -5.90
C LEU A 44 -10.12 -12.36 -4.43
N ILE A 45 -10.75 -11.24 -4.16
CA ILE A 45 -11.04 -10.83 -2.78
C ILE A 45 -12.26 -11.62 -2.31
N ILE A 46 -12.05 -12.54 -1.35
CA ILE A 46 -13.11 -13.37 -0.78
C ILE A 46 -13.57 -12.87 0.58
N ASP A 47 -12.80 -12.02 1.23
CA ASP A 47 -13.17 -11.40 2.51
C ASP A 47 -12.62 -9.98 2.55
N ALA A 48 -13.47 -9.03 2.22
CA ALA A 48 -13.08 -7.62 2.15
C ALA A 48 -12.66 -7.04 3.50
N THR A 49 -13.23 -7.53 4.59
CA THR A 49 -12.87 -7.07 5.94
C THR A 49 -11.44 -7.45 6.28
N LYS A 50 -11.03 -8.67 5.96
CA LYS A 50 -9.66 -9.12 6.21
C LYS A 50 -8.65 -8.38 5.34
N VAL A 51 -8.98 -8.14 4.08
CA VAL A 51 -8.13 -7.36 3.17
C VAL A 51 -7.98 -5.94 3.71
N SER A 52 -9.07 -5.31 4.10
CA SER A 52 -9.07 -3.96 4.65
C SER A 52 -8.21 -3.87 5.92
N SER A 53 -8.30 -4.85 6.81
CA SER A 53 -7.50 -4.88 8.03
C SER A 53 -6.01 -5.00 7.72
N ALA A 54 -5.64 -5.83 6.75
CA ALA A 54 -4.25 -6.01 6.33
C ALA A 54 -3.70 -4.71 5.73
N ILE A 55 -4.48 -4.04 4.88
CA ILE A 55 -4.08 -2.77 4.28
C ILE A 55 -3.88 -1.71 5.36
N LYS A 56 -4.80 -1.60 6.32
CA LYS A 56 -4.69 -0.64 7.42
C LYS A 56 -3.43 -0.87 8.24
N LYS A 57 -3.10 -2.12 8.50
CA LYS A 57 -1.88 -2.47 9.22
C LYS A 57 -0.64 -2.00 8.48
N GLY A 58 -0.57 -2.26 7.18
CA GLY A 58 0.56 -1.84 6.35
C GLY A 58 0.67 -0.32 6.25
N ILE A 59 -0.45 0.38 6.11
CA ILE A 59 -0.47 1.85 6.05
C ILE A 59 0.02 2.43 7.37
N LYS A 60 -0.42 1.91 8.51
CA LYS A 60 0.06 2.38 9.81
C LYS A 60 1.56 2.20 9.98
N GLU A 61 2.10 1.10 9.48
CA GLU A 61 3.54 0.87 9.51
C GLU A 61 4.30 1.92 8.70
N ILE A 62 3.81 2.25 7.51
CA ILE A 62 4.41 3.29 6.67
C ILE A 62 4.28 4.65 7.34
N GLU A 63 3.12 4.98 7.88
CA GLU A 63 2.89 6.25 8.58
C GLU A 63 3.84 6.42 9.77
N SER A 64 4.05 5.33 10.51
CA SER A 64 4.99 5.33 11.63
C SER A 64 6.42 5.61 11.18
N ASN A 65 6.83 5.01 10.06
CA ASN A 65 8.17 5.22 9.51
C ASN A 65 8.37 6.62 8.94
N LEU A 66 7.33 7.19 8.35
CA LEU A 66 7.39 8.53 7.76
C LEU A 66 7.14 9.64 8.77
N GLY A 67 6.47 9.34 9.87
CA GLY A 67 6.06 10.34 10.85
C GLY A 67 4.91 11.22 10.37
N THR A 68 4.14 10.78 9.38
CA THR A 68 3.00 11.52 8.87
C THR A 68 1.92 10.57 8.39
N LYS A 69 0.70 11.08 8.25
CA LYS A 69 -0.43 10.28 7.80
C LYS A 69 -0.49 10.22 6.28
N ILE A 70 -0.95 9.08 5.77
CA ILE A 70 -1.21 8.89 4.35
C ILE A 70 -2.64 9.33 4.07
N THR A 71 -2.80 10.29 3.16
CA THR A 71 -4.10 10.86 2.82
C THR A 71 -4.57 10.48 1.42
N GLU A 72 -3.66 10.00 0.57
CA GLU A 72 -4.00 9.64 -0.81
C GLU A 72 -3.49 8.25 -1.15
N VAL A 73 -4.38 7.44 -1.74
CA VAL A 73 -4.04 6.15 -2.31
C VAL A 73 -4.34 6.21 -3.80
N LEU A 74 -3.31 6.07 -4.62
CA LEU A 74 -3.44 6.25 -6.06
C LEU A 74 -3.99 5.02 -6.77
N ALA A 75 -3.52 3.85 -6.40
CA ALA A 75 -3.87 2.64 -7.13
C ALA A 75 -3.99 1.44 -6.20
N ILE A 76 -5.01 0.64 -6.44
CA ILE A 76 -5.16 -0.67 -5.82
C ILE A 76 -5.30 -1.66 -6.95
N VAL A 77 -4.33 -2.57 -7.06
CA VAL A 77 -4.31 -3.54 -8.14
C VAL A 77 -4.32 -4.94 -7.56
N PRO A 78 -5.38 -5.73 -7.81
CA PRO A 78 -5.35 -7.14 -7.46
C PRO A 78 -4.44 -7.86 -8.44
N SER A 79 -3.53 -8.62 -7.91
CA SER A 79 -2.58 -9.36 -8.75
C SER A 79 -2.69 -10.87 -8.58
#